data_0d52f58fadb2c86732a5199f346184d5
#
_entry.id   0d52f58fadb2c86732a5199f346184d5
#
_cell.length_a   1.000
_cell.length_b   1.000
_cell.length_c   1.000
_cell.angle_alpha   90.00
_cell.angle_beta   90.00
_cell.angle_gamma   90.00
#
_symmetry.space_group_name_H-M   'P 1'
#
loop_
_entity.id
_entity.type
_entity.pdbx_description
1 polymer ?
#
loop_
_entity_poly.entity_id
_entity_poly.type
_entity_poly.pdbx_seq_one_letter_code
_entity_poly.pdbx_strand_id
1 'polypeptide(L)'
;MPLFEGLGSGGEKTAVVIDLGAAYTKCGFAGETGPRFIIPSEIQKPGQQQSIKVVQYNINTEELYSNLKEFIHMLYFRHLLVNPRDRRVVIIESILCPSHFRETLTKVFFKQFEVPSVLFAPSHLMAIMSLGINSGLVMDCGYTETLVLPVYECIPILPAWEALPLGGKAIHKELDGLLVEQCTVDSDSSTGQSLPTVIGKTPTSETYLSITPRPTPPPDVDYPLDGEKILHIKGPIRDSVMEMLFEQDNEEKSVASLVLDALVKCPIDTRKALSENLVIIGGTAMLPGFLHRLLAEIRLLVEKPKYRDALATKSFRLHSPPAKPNCTAWLGGAIFGALQDILGSRSVSRDYYNQTGRIPDWCCLSSPPPESVYDAGKTPPPLMKRAFSTEK
;
A
#
# COMPACT_ATOMS: atom_id res chain seq x y z
N MET A 1 -25.22 -13.58 -3.56
CA MET A 1 -25.77 -13.43 -4.92
C MET A 1 -25.14 -12.19 -5.54
N PRO A 2 -24.51 -12.24 -6.71
CA PRO A 2 -24.04 -11.04 -7.38
C PRO A 2 -25.26 -10.29 -7.93
N LEU A 3 -25.66 -9.24 -7.25
CA LEU A 3 -26.62 -8.26 -7.75
C LEU A 3 -25.88 -7.38 -8.76
N PHE A 4 -26.24 -7.48 -10.03
CA PHE A 4 -25.73 -6.77 -11.21
C PHE A 4 -24.63 -7.49 -12.02
N GLU A 5 -24.96 -8.64 -12.57
CA GLU A 5 -24.61 -8.88 -13.96
C GLU A 5 -25.61 -8.08 -14.79
N GLY A 6 -25.16 -6.94 -15.35
CA GLY A 6 -25.99 -6.15 -16.26
C GLY A 6 -26.43 -7.03 -17.43
N LEU A 7 -27.72 -7.23 -17.55
CA LEU A 7 -28.40 -7.73 -18.74
C LEU A 7 -28.21 -6.72 -19.88
N GLY A 8 -27.11 -6.81 -20.59
CA GLY A 8 -26.84 -5.94 -21.73
C GLY A 8 -25.69 -6.47 -22.56
N SER A 9 -26.00 -7.09 -23.66
CA SER A 9 -25.16 -7.37 -24.83
C SER A 9 -23.78 -7.93 -24.54
N GLY A 10 -23.32 -9.02 -25.08
CA GLY A 10 -22.02 -9.68 -25.15
C GLY A 10 -20.76 -8.93 -24.67
N GLY A 11 -20.88 -8.13 -23.62
CA GLY A 11 -19.89 -7.25 -23.06
C GLY A 11 -18.88 -8.01 -22.20
N GLU A 12 -17.68 -7.55 -22.24
CA GLU A 12 -16.55 -8.02 -21.47
C GLU A 12 -16.87 -8.06 -19.96
N LYS A 13 -16.57 -9.20 -19.30
CA LYS A 13 -16.86 -9.36 -17.86
C LYS A 13 -16.01 -8.38 -17.03
N THR A 14 -16.56 -7.87 -15.94
CA THR A 14 -15.90 -6.95 -15.01
C THR A 14 -14.54 -7.47 -14.57
N ALA A 15 -13.52 -6.63 -14.62
CA ALA A 15 -12.16 -6.99 -14.24
C ALA A 15 -12.05 -7.31 -12.74
N VAL A 16 -11.14 -8.22 -12.40
CA VAL A 16 -10.74 -8.50 -11.01
C VAL A 16 -9.69 -7.47 -10.58
N VAL A 17 -9.82 -6.94 -9.38
CA VAL A 17 -8.87 -6.00 -8.78
C VAL A 17 -8.25 -6.64 -7.55
N ILE A 18 -6.91 -6.70 -7.53
CA ILE A 18 -6.13 -7.31 -6.46
C ILE A 18 -5.09 -6.31 -5.97
N ASP A 19 -5.12 -5.99 -4.68
CA ASP A 19 -4.05 -5.28 -3.98
C ASP A 19 -3.30 -6.31 -3.13
N LEU A 20 -2.13 -6.71 -3.62
CA LEU A 20 -1.32 -7.77 -3.01
C LEU A 20 -0.32 -7.15 -2.01
N GLY A 21 -0.80 -6.84 -0.81
CA GLY A 21 0.03 -6.29 0.26
C GLY A 21 0.78 -7.36 1.06
N ALA A 22 1.85 -6.96 1.76
CA ALA A 22 2.71 -7.88 2.51
C ALA A 22 2.02 -8.57 3.71
N ALA A 23 1.04 -7.90 4.33
CA ALA A 23 0.26 -8.49 5.43
C ALA A 23 -1.09 -9.01 4.97
N TYR A 24 -1.81 -8.21 4.19
CA TYR A 24 -3.17 -8.52 3.73
C TYR A 24 -3.31 -8.24 2.24
N THR A 25 -4.00 -9.15 1.57
CA THR A 25 -4.45 -8.97 0.19
C THR A 25 -5.91 -8.54 0.17
N LYS A 26 -6.20 -7.51 -0.62
CA LYS A 26 -7.56 -7.03 -0.86
C LYS A 26 -7.98 -7.39 -2.26
N CYS A 27 -9.14 -8.01 -2.43
CA CYS A 27 -9.63 -8.40 -3.75
C CYS A 27 -11.14 -8.18 -3.90
N GLY A 28 -11.56 -7.92 -5.14
CA GLY A 28 -12.92 -7.64 -5.54
C GLY A 28 -12.98 -7.35 -7.03
N PHE A 29 -13.96 -6.55 -7.44
CA PHE A 29 -14.19 -6.27 -8.87
C PHE A 29 -14.13 -4.77 -9.16
N ALA A 30 -13.77 -4.45 -10.38
CA ALA A 30 -13.79 -3.09 -10.88
C ALA A 30 -15.19 -2.46 -10.77
N GLY A 31 -15.25 -1.18 -10.45
CA GLY A 31 -16.50 -0.43 -10.24
C GLY A 31 -17.14 -0.63 -8.86
N GLU A 32 -16.56 -1.46 -7.98
CA GLU A 32 -17.03 -1.59 -6.60
C GLU A 32 -16.44 -0.49 -5.71
N THR A 33 -17.16 -0.12 -4.66
CA THR A 33 -16.77 0.95 -3.72
C THR A 33 -15.79 0.48 -2.64
N GLY A 34 -15.54 -0.83 -2.53
CA GLY A 34 -14.60 -1.44 -1.60
C GLY A 34 -14.30 -2.89 -1.95
N PRO A 35 -13.20 -3.44 -1.43
CA PRO A 35 -12.84 -4.83 -1.68
C PRO A 35 -13.87 -5.78 -1.06
N ARG A 36 -14.20 -6.85 -1.76
CA ARG A 36 -15.09 -7.90 -1.23
C ARG A 36 -14.44 -8.70 -0.12
N PHE A 37 -13.13 -8.91 -0.24
CA PHE A 37 -12.37 -9.71 0.72
C PHE A 37 -11.06 -9.00 1.06
N ILE A 38 -10.73 -9.04 2.35
CA ILE A 38 -9.43 -8.67 2.90
C ILE A 38 -8.95 -9.90 3.66
N ILE A 39 -7.92 -10.55 3.15
CA ILE A 39 -7.42 -11.82 3.69
C ILE A 39 -5.92 -11.73 3.96
N PRO A 40 -5.38 -12.49 4.92
CA PRO A 40 -3.94 -12.57 5.12
C PRO A 40 -3.23 -13.01 3.83
N SER A 41 -2.10 -12.37 3.51
CA SER A 41 -1.27 -12.71 2.35
C SER A 41 -0.40 -13.92 2.65
N GLU A 42 -1.04 -15.04 2.98
CA GLU A 42 -0.36 -16.27 3.39
C GLU A 42 -1.14 -17.51 2.96
N ILE A 43 -0.40 -18.62 2.83
CA ILE A 43 -0.92 -19.94 2.52
C ILE A 43 -0.59 -20.92 3.62
N GLN A 44 -1.47 -21.90 3.84
CA GLN A 44 -1.25 -23.00 4.78
C GLN A 44 -0.97 -24.27 3.97
N LYS A 45 0.27 -24.75 4.01
CA LYS A 45 0.60 -26.02 3.36
C LYS A 45 0.23 -27.22 4.24
N PRO A 46 -0.28 -28.32 3.66
CA PRO A 46 -0.57 -29.53 4.41
C PRO A 46 0.68 -30.03 5.17
N GLY A 47 0.51 -30.33 6.44
CA GLY A 47 1.60 -30.86 7.30
C GLY A 47 2.54 -29.80 7.89
N GLN A 48 2.36 -28.52 7.59
CA GLN A 48 3.09 -27.42 8.23
C GLN A 48 2.21 -26.72 9.26
N GLN A 49 2.76 -26.48 10.46
CA GLN A 49 2.04 -25.74 11.51
C GLN A 49 2.02 -24.22 11.25
N GLN A 50 3.04 -23.71 10.57
CA GLN A 50 3.16 -22.28 10.28
C GLN A 50 2.67 -21.97 8.87
N SER A 51 1.95 -20.85 8.74
CA SER A 51 1.59 -20.29 7.45
C SER A 51 2.81 -19.68 6.74
N ILE A 52 2.81 -19.74 5.41
CA ILE A 52 3.87 -19.19 4.56
C ILE A 52 3.38 -17.86 4.00
N LYS A 53 4.14 -16.79 4.24
CA LYS A 53 3.88 -15.49 3.60
C LYS A 53 4.06 -15.59 2.08
N VAL A 54 3.13 -15.02 1.33
CA VAL A 54 3.13 -15.07 -0.14
C VAL A 54 3.97 -13.95 -0.74
N VAL A 55 3.92 -12.76 -0.13
CA VAL A 55 4.71 -11.62 -0.56
C VAL A 55 6.09 -11.69 0.10
N GLN A 56 7.01 -12.37 -0.58
CA GLN A 56 8.41 -12.52 -0.18
C GLN A 56 9.31 -12.26 -1.40
N TYR A 57 10.36 -11.48 -1.18
CA TYR A 57 11.26 -11.07 -2.26
C TYR A 57 12.60 -11.84 -2.26
N ASN A 58 12.91 -12.51 -1.14
CA ASN A 58 14.21 -13.18 -0.91
C ASN A 58 14.11 -14.71 -0.98
N ILE A 59 13.20 -15.24 -1.79
CA ILE A 59 13.05 -16.68 -2.03
C ILE A 59 13.32 -17.01 -3.49
N ASN A 60 13.62 -18.28 -3.77
CA ASN A 60 13.86 -18.68 -5.15
C ASN A 60 12.60 -18.61 -6.02
N THR A 61 12.78 -18.44 -7.33
CA THR A 61 11.68 -18.22 -8.28
C THR A 61 10.70 -19.38 -8.37
N GLU A 62 11.15 -20.62 -8.18
CA GLU A 62 10.28 -21.80 -8.26
C GLU A 62 9.35 -21.89 -7.05
N GLU A 63 9.92 -21.64 -5.86
CA GLU A 63 9.15 -21.58 -4.64
C GLU A 63 8.16 -20.42 -4.65
N LEU A 64 8.61 -19.23 -5.07
CA LEU A 64 7.76 -18.06 -5.27
C LEU A 64 6.60 -18.37 -6.22
N TYR A 65 6.89 -19.00 -7.37
CA TYR A 65 5.88 -19.40 -8.34
C TYR A 65 4.85 -20.35 -7.73
N SER A 66 5.31 -21.37 -6.99
CA SER A 66 4.44 -22.34 -6.33
C SER A 66 3.52 -21.67 -5.30
N ASN A 67 4.08 -20.80 -4.45
CA ASN A 67 3.32 -20.11 -3.41
C ASN A 67 2.30 -19.12 -4.01
N LEU A 68 2.69 -18.35 -5.01
CA LEU A 68 1.78 -17.44 -5.74
C LEU A 68 0.67 -18.20 -6.45
N LYS A 69 1.00 -19.33 -7.11
CA LYS A 69 0.01 -20.17 -7.79
C LYS A 69 -1.07 -20.66 -6.82
N GLU A 70 -0.66 -21.18 -5.66
CA GLU A 70 -1.60 -21.68 -4.64
C GLU A 70 -2.46 -20.53 -4.08
N PHE A 71 -1.85 -19.41 -3.77
CA PHE A 71 -2.56 -18.24 -3.26
C PHE A 71 -3.57 -17.66 -4.26
N ILE A 72 -3.18 -17.46 -5.50
CA ILE A 72 -4.07 -16.95 -6.55
C ILE A 72 -5.20 -17.95 -6.85
N HIS A 73 -4.92 -19.27 -6.79
CA HIS A 73 -5.94 -20.30 -6.87
C HIS A 73 -6.99 -20.12 -5.76
N MET A 74 -6.55 -19.91 -4.52
CA MET A 74 -7.43 -19.66 -3.39
C MET A 74 -8.27 -18.39 -3.60
N LEU A 75 -7.68 -17.29 -4.12
CA LEU A 75 -8.42 -16.06 -4.43
C LEU A 75 -9.56 -16.30 -5.42
N TYR A 76 -9.28 -16.98 -6.54
CA TYR A 76 -10.27 -17.20 -7.58
C TYR A 76 -11.36 -18.20 -7.20
N PHE A 77 -10.98 -19.33 -6.61
CA PHE A 77 -11.89 -20.47 -6.46
C PHE A 77 -12.49 -20.60 -5.06
N ARG A 78 -11.95 -19.93 -4.05
CA ARG A 78 -12.53 -19.93 -2.71
C ARG A 78 -13.21 -18.61 -2.36
N HIS A 79 -12.67 -17.48 -2.81
CA HIS A 79 -13.17 -16.16 -2.44
C HIS A 79 -13.99 -15.50 -3.54
N LEU A 80 -13.41 -15.27 -4.72
CA LEU A 80 -14.08 -14.55 -5.81
C LEU A 80 -15.12 -15.39 -6.54
N LEU A 81 -14.93 -16.71 -6.57
CA LEU A 81 -15.81 -17.69 -7.22
C LEU A 81 -16.08 -17.37 -8.70
N VAL A 82 -15.04 -17.02 -9.44
CA VAL A 82 -15.10 -16.67 -10.87
C VAL A 82 -14.03 -17.39 -11.67
N ASN A 83 -14.33 -17.59 -12.97
CA ASN A 83 -13.34 -18.15 -13.89
C ASN A 83 -12.31 -17.06 -14.28
N PRO A 84 -11.01 -17.28 -14.04
CA PRO A 84 -9.97 -16.31 -14.40
C PRO A 84 -9.85 -16.05 -15.90
N ARG A 85 -10.14 -17.03 -16.76
CA ARG A 85 -10.05 -16.93 -18.22
C ARG A 85 -10.99 -15.87 -18.81
N ASP A 86 -12.06 -15.52 -18.11
CA ASP A 86 -13.09 -14.65 -18.59
C ASP A 86 -12.93 -13.19 -18.13
N ARG A 87 -11.92 -12.90 -17.31
CA ARG A 87 -11.79 -11.60 -16.65
C ARG A 87 -10.36 -11.06 -16.72
N ARG A 88 -10.25 -9.80 -17.09
CA ARG A 88 -8.99 -9.04 -16.96
C ARG A 88 -8.64 -8.86 -15.50
N VAL A 89 -7.36 -8.60 -15.21
CA VAL A 89 -6.85 -8.41 -13.86
C VAL A 89 -6.16 -7.06 -13.74
N VAL A 90 -6.49 -6.31 -12.69
CA VAL A 90 -5.78 -5.11 -12.25
C VAL A 90 -5.06 -5.45 -10.95
N ILE A 91 -3.75 -5.29 -10.93
CA ILE A 91 -2.90 -5.54 -9.77
C ILE A 91 -2.37 -4.23 -9.26
N ILE A 92 -2.67 -3.92 -7.99
CA ILE A 92 -2.09 -2.77 -7.30
C ILE A 92 -0.74 -3.18 -6.76
N GLU A 93 0.29 -2.41 -7.11
CA GLU A 93 1.66 -2.69 -6.69
C GLU A 93 2.35 -1.48 -6.07
N SER A 94 3.32 -1.73 -5.19
CA SER A 94 4.26 -0.72 -4.73
C SER A 94 5.32 -0.45 -5.81
N ILE A 95 5.83 0.77 -5.90
CA ILE A 95 6.97 1.09 -6.76
C ILE A 95 8.26 0.35 -6.34
N LEU A 96 8.31 -0.12 -5.10
CA LEU A 96 9.43 -0.91 -4.56
C LEU A 96 9.28 -2.42 -4.86
N CYS A 97 8.24 -2.84 -5.57
CA CYS A 97 8.05 -4.23 -5.95
C CYS A 97 9.16 -4.68 -6.90
N PRO A 98 9.97 -5.71 -6.54
CA PRO A 98 11.06 -6.17 -7.39
C PRO A 98 10.56 -6.78 -8.70
N SER A 99 11.31 -6.56 -9.79
CA SER A 99 10.95 -7.06 -11.13
C SER A 99 10.75 -8.57 -11.17
N HIS A 100 11.59 -9.35 -10.46
CA HIS A 100 11.46 -10.81 -10.42
C HIS A 100 10.15 -11.29 -9.80
N PHE A 101 9.64 -10.58 -8.77
CA PHE A 101 8.33 -10.87 -8.17
C PHE A 101 7.20 -10.59 -9.17
N ARG A 102 7.24 -9.42 -9.80
CA ARG A 102 6.28 -8.98 -10.82
C ARG A 102 6.24 -9.95 -12.01
N GLU A 103 7.41 -10.35 -12.53
CA GLU A 103 7.52 -11.31 -13.62
C GLU A 103 6.97 -12.68 -13.24
N THR A 104 7.29 -13.16 -12.03
CA THR A 104 6.80 -14.45 -11.54
C THR A 104 5.27 -14.43 -11.36
N LEU A 105 4.74 -13.36 -10.78
CA LEU A 105 3.30 -13.16 -10.63
C LEU A 105 2.59 -13.12 -11.99
N THR A 106 3.18 -12.42 -12.96
CA THR A 106 2.67 -12.36 -14.34
C THR A 106 2.65 -13.74 -14.99
N LYS A 107 3.73 -14.51 -14.80
CA LYS A 107 3.80 -15.89 -15.30
C LYS A 107 2.70 -16.77 -14.70
N VAL A 108 2.40 -16.61 -13.42
CA VAL A 108 1.28 -17.31 -12.76
C VAL A 108 -0.03 -16.96 -13.42
N PHE A 109 -0.34 -15.67 -13.61
CA PHE A 109 -1.61 -15.24 -14.24
C PHE A 109 -1.75 -15.73 -15.68
N PHE A 110 -0.73 -15.59 -16.51
CA PHE A 110 -0.84 -15.95 -17.93
C PHE A 110 -0.68 -17.44 -18.22
N LYS A 111 0.26 -18.13 -17.55
CA LYS A 111 0.54 -19.54 -17.86
C LYS A 111 -0.31 -20.52 -17.06
N GLN A 112 -0.69 -20.17 -15.81
CA GLN A 112 -1.47 -21.06 -14.97
C GLN A 112 -2.98 -20.78 -15.07
N PHE A 113 -3.37 -19.49 -15.02
CA PHE A 113 -4.78 -19.09 -14.97
C PHE A 113 -5.31 -18.58 -16.30
N GLU A 114 -4.46 -18.38 -17.28
CA GLU A 114 -4.80 -17.98 -18.65
C GLU A 114 -5.70 -16.74 -18.71
N VAL A 115 -5.45 -15.76 -17.85
CA VAL A 115 -6.21 -14.50 -17.85
C VAL A 115 -6.02 -13.76 -19.17
N PRO A 116 -7.03 -13.02 -19.67
CA PRO A 116 -6.95 -12.32 -20.95
C PRO A 116 -5.90 -11.22 -20.98
N SER A 117 -5.82 -10.44 -19.90
CA SER A 117 -4.81 -9.39 -19.73
C SER A 117 -4.56 -9.06 -18.27
N VAL A 118 -3.38 -8.48 -17.99
CA VAL A 118 -2.95 -8.00 -16.68
C VAL A 118 -2.54 -6.54 -16.79
N LEU A 119 -2.99 -5.72 -15.85
CA LEU A 119 -2.55 -4.35 -15.66
C LEU A 119 -1.89 -4.22 -14.30
N PHE A 120 -0.66 -3.73 -14.25
CA PHE A 120 -0.01 -3.31 -13.01
C PHE A 120 -0.25 -1.82 -12.78
N ALA A 121 -0.80 -1.47 -11.64
CA ALA A 121 -1.20 -0.12 -11.29
C ALA A 121 -0.48 0.32 -10.01
N PRO A 122 0.33 1.39 -10.04
CA PRO A 122 1.04 1.88 -8.86
C PRO A 122 0.08 2.36 -7.77
N SER A 123 0.27 1.90 -6.53
CA SER A 123 -0.61 2.21 -5.39
C SER A 123 -0.79 3.72 -5.18
N HIS A 124 0.29 4.50 -5.31
CA HIS A 124 0.28 5.95 -5.14
C HIS A 124 -0.56 6.68 -6.20
N LEU A 125 -0.45 6.26 -7.48
CA LEU A 125 -1.29 6.82 -8.55
C LEU A 125 -2.77 6.45 -8.35
N MET A 126 -3.02 5.23 -7.93
CA MET A 126 -4.40 4.79 -7.65
C MET A 126 -5.01 5.57 -6.49
N ALA A 127 -4.22 5.91 -5.46
CA ALA A 127 -4.68 6.78 -4.38
C ALA A 127 -5.08 8.16 -4.88
N ILE A 128 -4.28 8.82 -5.72
CA ILE A 128 -4.58 10.11 -6.35
C ILE A 128 -5.87 10.03 -7.18
N MET A 129 -6.01 8.96 -7.98
CA MET A 129 -7.21 8.74 -8.79
C MET A 129 -8.49 8.59 -7.96
N SER A 130 -8.41 7.90 -6.82
CA SER A 130 -9.57 7.72 -5.94
C SER A 130 -10.10 9.04 -5.36
N LEU A 131 -9.24 10.05 -5.28
CA LEU A 131 -9.55 11.39 -4.78
C LEU A 131 -10.03 12.35 -5.89
N GLY A 132 -9.86 11.98 -7.17
CA GLY A 132 -10.17 12.85 -8.30
C GLY A 132 -9.25 14.08 -8.39
N ILE A 133 -8.04 14.01 -7.83
CA ILE A 133 -7.01 15.05 -7.92
C ILE A 133 -5.90 14.60 -8.88
N ASN A 134 -5.14 15.56 -9.40
CA ASN A 134 -4.03 15.29 -10.31
C ASN A 134 -2.66 15.43 -9.67
N SER A 135 -2.58 16.04 -8.49
CA SER A 135 -1.30 16.28 -7.81
C SER A 135 -1.44 16.08 -6.32
N GLY A 136 -0.45 15.43 -5.70
CA GLY A 136 -0.40 15.20 -4.27
C GLY A 136 0.87 14.49 -3.84
N LEU A 137 1.22 14.65 -2.59
CA LEU A 137 2.29 13.91 -1.94
C LEU A 137 1.68 12.70 -1.23
N VAL A 138 1.86 11.54 -1.81
CA VAL A 138 1.26 10.30 -1.31
C VAL A 138 2.22 9.58 -0.40
N MET A 139 1.78 9.26 0.80
CA MET A 139 2.50 8.47 1.79
C MET A 139 1.74 7.18 2.04
N ASP A 140 2.37 6.07 1.69
CA ASP A 140 1.84 4.71 1.95
C ASP A 140 2.52 4.12 3.18
N CYS A 141 1.77 4.05 4.29
CA CYS A 141 2.21 3.46 5.54
C CYS A 141 1.80 1.98 5.56
N GLY A 142 2.64 1.15 4.97
CA GLY A 142 2.41 -0.29 4.78
C GLY A 142 2.74 -1.13 6.01
N TYR A 143 2.83 -2.45 5.79
CA TYR A 143 3.24 -3.40 6.82
C TYR A 143 4.76 -3.48 6.96
N THR A 144 5.50 -3.57 5.86
CA THR A 144 6.97 -3.70 5.85
C THR A 144 7.68 -2.37 5.86
N GLU A 145 7.08 -1.36 5.23
CA GLU A 145 7.73 -0.07 4.97
C GLU A 145 6.72 1.08 4.94
N THR A 146 7.22 2.28 5.12
CA THR A 146 6.53 3.53 4.79
C THR A 146 7.24 4.18 3.61
N LEU A 147 6.47 4.50 2.57
CA LEU A 147 6.96 5.02 1.29
C LEU A 147 6.25 6.33 0.96
N VAL A 148 7.00 7.35 0.60
CA VAL A 148 6.48 8.64 0.14
C VAL A 148 6.84 8.81 -1.33
N LEU A 149 5.83 9.10 -2.17
CA LEU A 149 6.01 9.38 -3.58
C LEU A 149 5.24 10.64 -3.96
N PRO A 150 5.93 11.70 -4.41
CA PRO A 150 5.29 12.87 -5.00
C PRO A 150 4.71 12.53 -6.38
N VAL A 151 3.47 12.96 -6.62
CA VAL A 151 2.82 12.87 -7.93
C VAL A 151 2.36 14.26 -8.33
N TYR A 152 2.77 14.75 -9.49
CA TYR A 152 2.40 16.04 -10.02
C TYR A 152 1.82 15.89 -11.42
N GLU A 153 0.60 16.42 -11.63
CA GLU A 153 -0.16 16.24 -12.89
C GLU A 153 -0.28 14.79 -13.35
N CYS A 154 -0.58 13.90 -12.42
CA CYS A 154 -0.65 12.45 -12.60
C CYS A 154 0.68 11.78 -13.00
N ILE A 155 1.82 12.50 -12.89
CA ILE A 155 3.15 11.97 -13.19
C ILE A 155 3.93 11.80 -11.88
N PRO A 156 4.43 10.59 -11.55
CA PRO A 156 5.27 10.39 -10.39
C PRO A 156 6.61 11.10 -10.55
N ILE A 157 7.04 11.86 -9.54
CA ILE A 157 8.38 12.45 -9.49
C ILE A 157 9.32 11.39 -8.89
N LEU A 158 9.71 10.40 -9.70
CA LEU A 158 10.50 9.26 -9.24
C LEU A 158 11.79 9.63 -8.52
N PRO A 159 12.59 10.64 -8.92
CA PRO A 159 13.82 10.99 -8.19
C PRO A 159 13.59 11.48 -6.76
N ALA A 160 12.35 11.83 -6.41
CA ALA A 160 11.99 12.40 -5.11
C ALA A 160 11.31 11.42 -4.15
N TRP A 161 11.23 10.11 -4.48
CA TRP A 161 10.69 9.14 -3.55
C TRP A 161 11.59 8.97 -2.31
N GLU A 162 10.97 8.69 -1.17
CA GLU A 162 11.62 8.38 0.10
C GLU A 162 10.95 7.19 0.75
N ALA A 163 11.73 6.31 1.39
CA ALA A 163 11.18 5.18 2.13
C ALA A 163 11.99 4.85 3.38
N LEU A 164 11.30 4.30 4.38
CA LEU A 164 11.89 3.70 5.57
C LEU A 164 11.28 2.32 5.83
N PRO A 165 12.05 1.36 6.36
CA PRO A 165 11.56 0.04 6.74
C PRO A 165 10.74 0.09 8.06
N LEU A 166 9.96 1.15 8.25
CA LEU A 166 9.08 1.40 9.38
C LEU A 166 7.63 1.24 8.93
N GLY A 167 6.96 0.26 9.48
CA GLY A 167 5.56 -0.05 9.21
C GLY A 167 4.99 -0.96 10.27
N GLY A 168 3.85 -1.59 10.02
CA GLY A 168 3.18 -2.46 10.99
C GLY A 168 4.05 -3.58 11.53
N LYS A 169 4.97 -4.13 10.71
CA LYS A 169 5.90 -5.18 11.12
C LYS A 169 6.89 -4.70 12.19
N ALA A 170 7.40 -3.49 12.04
CA ALA A 170 8.33 -2.90 13.02
C ALA A 170 7.61 -2.66 14.35
N ILE A 171 6.38 -2.11 14.29
CA ILE A 171 5.54 -1.89 15.48
C ILE A 171 5.26 -3.22 16.19
N HIS A 172 4.90 -4.28 15.45
CA HIS A 172 4.65 -5.60 16.05
C HIS A 172 5.88 -6.16 16.76
N LYS A 173 7.06 -6.00 16.13
CA LYS A 173 8.31 -6.47 16.72
C LYS A 173 8.67 -5.70 18.00
N GLU A 174 8.50 -4.38 17.99
CA GLU A 174 8.73 -3.54 19.17
C GLU A 174 7.76 -3.88 20.28
N LEU A 175 6.47 -4.00 19.96
CA LEU A 175 5.45 -4.38 20.91
C LEU A 175 5.74 -5.76 21.53
N ASP A 176 6.13 -6.75 20.73
CA ASP A 176 6.48 -8.09 21.22
C ASP A 176 7.62 -8.02 22.23
N GLY A 177 8.69 -7.26 21.93
CA GLY A 177 9.79 -7.02 22.85
C GLY A 177 9.36 -6.39 24.17
N LEU A 178 8.58 -5.31 24.09
CA LEU A 178 8.07 -4.59 25.27
C LEU A 178 7.13 -5.45 26.14
N LEU A 179 6.30 -6.26 25.51
CA LEU A 179 5.40 -7.18 26.22
C LEU A 179 6.18 -8.28 26.97
N VAL A 180 7.20 -8.85 26.34
CA VAL A 180 8.07 -9.86 26.96
C VAL A 180 8.87 -9.28 28.12
N GLU A 181 9.38 -8.05 27.98
CA GLU A 181 10.25 -7.44 28.99
C GLU A 181 9.46 -6.87 30.18
N GLN A 182 8.25 -6.34 29.96
CA GLN A 182 7.58 -5.47 30.92
C GLN A 182 6.23 -5.98 31.41
N CYS A 183 5.67 -7.01 30.78
CA CYS A 183 4.37 -7.54 31.13
C CYS A 183 4.48 -8.90 31.85
N THR A 184 3.44 -9.20 32.64
CA THR A 184 3.32 -10.47 33.35
C THR A 184 2.07 -11.21 32.88
N VAL A 185 2.16 -12.54 32.88
CA VAL A 185 1.03 -13.41 32.56
C VAL A 185 0.67 -14.19 33.82
N ASP A 186 -0.56 -14.10 34.25
CA ASP A 186 -1.10 -14.94 35.32
C ASP A 186 -1.30 -16.36 34.79
N SER A 187 -0.31 -17.22 34.99
CA SER A 187 -0.41 -18.67 34.86
C SER A 187 0.85 -19.39 35.37
N ASP A 188 0.67 -20.51 35.96
CA ASP A 188 1.74 -21.36 36.51
C ASP A 188 2.61 -22.08 35.47
N SER A 189 2.53 -21.72 34.18
CA SER A 189 3.31 -22.38 33.12
C SER A 189 4.03 -21.40 32.22
N SER A 190 5.34 -21.29 32.44
CA SER A 190 6.30 -20.57 31.59
C SER A 190 6.50 -21.26 30.23
N THR A 191 5.63 -21.00 29.28
CA THR A 191 5.91 -21.32 27.87
C THR A 191 5.68 -20.07 27.05
N GLY A 192 6.78 -19.53 26.49
CA GLY A 192 6.75 -18.39 25.61
C GLY A 192 5.94 -18.66 24.34
N GLN A 193 4.65 -18.40 24.39
CA GLN A 193 3.79 -18.36 23.20
C GLN A 193 3.82 -16.94 22.63
N SER A 194 3.91 -16.82 21.30
CA SER A 194 3.76 -15.54 20.62
C SER A 194 2.42 -14.91 20.98
N LEU A 195 2.47 -13.69 21.51
CA LEU A 195 1.31 -12.96 21.95
C LEU A 195 0.50 -12.44 20.76
N PRO A 196 -0.84 -12.38 20.85
CA PRO A 196 -1.64 -11.73 19.84
C PRO A 196 -1.32 -10.23 19.79
N THR A 197 -1.39 -9.66 18.60
CA THR A 197 -1.06 -8.25 18.35
C THR A 197 -2.00 -7.32 19.11
N VAL A 198 -1.49 -6.69 20.14
CA VAL A 198 -2.19 -5.60 20.84
C VAL A 198 -1.67 -4.29 20.27
N ILE A 199 -2.49 -3.61 19.49
CA ILE A 199 -2.14 -2.31 18.90
C ILE A 199 -2.39 -1.21 19.92
N GLY A 200 -1.33 -0.50 20.31
CA GLY A 200 -1.42 0.71 21.12
C GLY A 200 -2.17 1.82 20.37
N LYS A 201 -2.73 2.75 21.11
CA LYS A 201 -3.29 3.98 20.54
C LYS A 201 -2.18 5.01 20.45
N THR A 202 -2.02 5.62 19.27
CA THR A 202 -1.17 6.82 19.17
C THR A 202 -1.80 7.93 20.01
N PRO A 203 -1.01 8.67 20.78
CA PRO A 203 -1.52 9.77 21.58
C PRO A 203 -2.22 10.80 20.69
N THR A 204 -3.33 11.35 21.16
CA THR A 204 -4.06 12.40 20.44
C THR A 204 -3.31 13.71 20.46
N SER A 205 -3.48 14.55 19.43
CA SER A 205 -2.73 15.81 19.21
C SER A 205 -2.78 16.82 20.35
N GLU A 206 -3.79 16.77 21.20
CA GLU A 206 -3.90 17.65 22.38
C GLU A 206 -2.73 17.46 23.38
N THR A 207 -2.10 16.31 23.33
CA THR A 207 -1.05 15.89 24.26
C THR A 207 0.35 16.41 23.91
N TYR A 208 0.59 16.75 22.63
CA TYR A 208 1.94 17.11 22.13
C TYR A 208 2.17 18.60 21.85
N LEU A 209 1.13 19.42 21.89
CA LEU A 209 1.25 20.86 21.63
C LEU A 209 1.68 21.68 22.86
N SER A 210 1.77 21.06 24.04
CA SER A 210 2.24 21.73 25.24
C SER A 210 3.64 21.27 25.61
N ILE A 211 4.55 22.21 25.79
CA ILE A 211 5.91 22.07 26.37
C ILE A 211 5.82 21.65 27.86
N THR A 212 4.75 21.01 28.27
CA THR A 212 4.45 20.59 29.64
C THR A 212 4.71 19.09 29.80
N PRO A 213 4.92 18.61 31.03
CA PRO A 213 5.32 17.23 31.31
C PRO A 213 4.42 16.21 30.60
N ARG A 214 5.00 15.10 30.15
CA ARG A 214 4.27 13.99 29.50
C ARG A 214 2.96 13.74 30.23
N PRO A 215 1.84 13.62 29.52
CA PRO A 215 0.57 13.27 30.16
C PRO A 215 0.72 11.97 30.93
N THR A 216 -0.11 11.79 31.93
CA THR A 216 -0.18 10.52 32.65
C THR A 216 -0.41 9.39 31.66
N PRO A 217 0.40 8.33 31.69
CA PRO A 217 0.22 7.19 30.79
C PRO A 217 -1.21 6.62 30.94
N PRO A 218 -1.74 6.02 29.87
CA PRO A 218 -3.04 5.37 29.96
C PRO A 218 -3.04 4.28 31.03
N PRO A 219 -4.20 3.90 31.59
CA PRO A 219 -4.27 2.87 32.62
C PRO A 219 -3.80 1.51 32.07
N ASP A 220 -3.29 0.68 32.96
CA ASP A 220 -2.99 -0.71 32.66
C ASP A 220 -4.24 -1.46 32.18
N VAL A 221 -4.07 -2.46 31.34
CA VAL A 221 -5.16 -3.25 30.76
C VAL A 221 -4.88 -4.73 30.89
N ASP A 222 -5.87 -5.47 31.34
CA ASP A 222 -5.87 -6.92 31.38
C ASP A 222 -6.39 -7.47 30.06
N TYR A 223 -5.57 -8.24 29.37
CA TYR A 223 -5.91 -8.85 28.09
C TYR A 223 -6.03 -10.38 28.23
N PRO A 224 -7.21 -10.96 28.00
CA PRO A 224 -7.39 -12.41 28.03
C PRO A 224 -6.67 -13.03 26.83
N LEU A 225 -5.72 -13.95 27.09
CA LEU A 225 -4.97 -14.66 26.06
C LEU A 225 -5.73 -15.89 25.59
N ASP A 226 -5.79 -16.91 26.44
CA ASP A 226 -6.39 -18.19 26.08
C ASP A 226 -6.99 -18.82 27.33
N GLY A 227 -8.33 -18.91 27.38
CA GLY A 227 -9.07 -19.48 28.49
C GLY A 227 -8.83 -18.77 29.82
N GLU A 228 -7.92 -19.30 30.62
CA GLU A 228 -7.66 -18.81 32.00
C GLU A 228 -6.47 -17.85 32.11
N LYS A 229 -5.72 -17.62 31.01
CA LYS A 229 -4.53 -16.76 31.05
C LYS A 229 -4.86 -15.31 30.79
N ILE A 230 -4.37 -14.42 31.64
CA ILE A 230 -4.53 -12.98 31.53
C ILE A 230 -3.14 -12.34 31.40
N LEU A 231 -2.97 -11.52 30.35
CA LEU A 231 -1.78 -10.69 30.17
C LEU A 231 -2.04 -9.31 30.74
N HIS A 232 -1.22 -8.89 31.70
CA HIS A 232 -1.27 -7.53 32.28
C HIS A 232 -0.39 -6.58 31.47
N ILE A 233 -1.02 -5.72 30.68
CA ILE A 233 -0.33 -4.76 29.80
C ILE A 233 -0.24 -3.42 30.53
N LYS A 234 1.00 -2.95 30.75
CA LYS A 234 1.25 -1.66 31.40
C LYS A 234 0.87 -0.50 30.47
N GLY A 235 0.27 0.54 31.05
CA GLY A 235 -0.15 1.73 30.33
C GLY A 235 0.95 2.40 29.49
N PRO A 236 2.19 2.60 30.01
CA PRO A 236 3.28 3.20 29.25
C PRO A 236 3.60 2.50 27.94
N ILE A 237 3.47 1.17 27.84
CA ILE A 237 3.71 0.41 26.60
C ILE A 237 2.74 0.85 25.49
N ARG A 238 1.47 1.10 25.87
CA ARG A 238 0.42 1.49 24.94
C ARG A 238 0.68 2.84 24.26
N ASP A 239 1.40 3.71 24.92
CA ASP A 239 1.82 5.02 24.35
C ASP A 239 3.17 4.93 23.65
N SER A 240 4.15 4.27 24.25
CA SER A 240 5.53 4.30 23.77
C SER A 240 5.76 3.51 22.49
N VAL A 241 5.02 2.42 22.26
CA VAL A 241 5.24 1.54 21.11
C VAL A 241 5.14 2.26 19.75
N MET A 242 4.37 3.34 19.66
CA MET A 242 4.20 4.10 18.43
C MET A 242 5.27 5.17 18.22
N GLU A 243 6.00 5.55 19.26
CA GLU A 243 7.04 6.58 19.18
C GLU A 243 8.16 6.19 18.23
N MET A 244 8.45 4.90 18.09
CA MET A 244 9.44 4.40 17.13
C MET A 244 9.22 4.87 15.68
N LEU A 245 8.01 5.22 15.30
CA LEU A 245 7.71 5.76 13.96
C LEU A 245 8.17 7.22 13.81
N PHE A 246 8.23 7.95 14.91
CA PHE A 246 8.46 9.40 14.95
C PHE A 246 9.83 9.75 15.52
N GLU A 247 10.46 8.84 16.24
CA GLU A 247 11.85 8.99 16.66
C GLU A 247 12.78 9.04 15.46
N GLN A 248 13.72 9.99 15.48
CA GLN A 248 14.70 10.12 14.42
C GLN A 248 15.84 9.13 14.65
N ASP A 249 16.21 8.42 13.60
CA ASP A 249 17.38 7.55 13.60
C ASP A 249 18.71 8.36 13.55
N ASN A 250 19.85 7.67 13.44
CA ASN A 250 21.16 8.31 13.36
C ASN A 250 21.35 9.20 12.11
N GLU A 251 20.49 9.03 11.10
CA GLU A 251 20.45 9.86 9.88
C GLU A 251 19.39 10.97 9.97
N GLU A 252 18.83 11.21 11.14
CA GLU A 252 17.73 12.15 11.41
C GLU A 252 16.46 11.84 10.61
N LYS A 253 16.24 10.55 10.30
CA LYS A 253 15.07 10.09 9.55
C LYS A 253 14.00 9.53 10.48
N SER A 254 12.76 9.90 10.19
CA SER A 254 11.54 9.37 10.80
C SER A 254 10.44 9.33 9.75
N VAL A 255 9.30 8.73 10.07
CA VAL A 255 8.14 8.72 9.17
C VAL A 255 7.71 10.15 8.79
N ALA A 256 7.82 11.11 9.69
CA ALA A 256 7.48 12.51 9.40
C ALA A 256 8.55 13.23 8.55
N SER A 257 9.84 12.93 8.76
CA SER A 257 10.91 13.55 7.96
C SER A 257 10.87 13.12 6.50
N LEU A 258 10.38 11.90 6.17
CA LEU A 258 10.23 11.43 4.79
C LEU A 258 9.40 12.38 3.93
N VAL A 259 8.33 12.96 4.51
CA VAL A 259 7.45 13.91 3.82
C VAL A 259 8.23 15.15 3.41
N LEU A 260 9.05 15.69 4.31
CA LEU A 260 9.84 16.89 4.08
C LEU A 260 11.03 16.62 3.15
N ASP A 261 11.72 15.49 3.33
CA ASP A 261 12.83 15.08 2.48
C ASP A 261 12.39 14.87 1.02
N ALA A 262 11.22 14.23 0.81
CA ALA A 262 10.63 14.09 -0.50
C ALA A 262 10.28 15.46 -1.14
N LEU A 263 9.69 16.39 -0.36
CA LEU A 263 9.38 17.74 -0.84
C LEU A 263 10.65 18.54 -1.22
N VAL A 264 11.73 18.42 -0.45
CA VAL A 264 12.99 19.11 -0.77
C VAL A 264 13.57 18.63 -2.09
N LYS A 265 13.41 17.35 -2.43
CA LYS A 265 13.85 16.78 -3.71
C LYS A 265 12.97 17.16 -4.90
N CYS A 266 11.74 17.62 -4.66
CA CYS A 266 10.84 18.06 -5.72
C CYS A 266 11.27 19.42 -6.33
N PRO A 267 10.95 19.68 -7.62
CA PRO A 267 11.06 21.02 -8.22
C PRO A 267 10.30 22.07 -7.38
N ILE A 268 10.86 23.28 -7.31
CA ILE A 268 10.37 24.33 -6.40
C ILE A 268 8.92 24.72 -6.69
N ASP A 269 8.54 24.79 -7.96
CA ASP A 269 7.20 25.13 -8.45
C ASP A 269 6.13 24.13 -8.07
N THR A 270 6.50 22.85 -7.86
CA THR A 270 5.57 21.78 -7.49
C THR A 270 5.30 21.69 -5.99
N ARG A 271 6.23 22.15 -5.16
CA ARG A 271 6.25 21.93 -3.70
C ARG A 271 4.99 22.42 -2.99
N LYS A 272 4.47 23.59 -3.38
CA LYS A 272 3.26 24.16 -2.79
C LYS A 272 2.04 23.27 -3.06
N ALA A 273 1.82 22.87 -4.30
CA ALA A 273 0.71 22.01 -4.67
C ALA A 273 0.78 20.67 -3.96
N LEU A 274 1.98 20.09 -3.80
CA LEU A 274 2.23 18.83 -3.12
C LEU A 274 1.99 18.94 -1.61
N SER A 275 2.46 19.99 -0.95
CA SER A 275 2.29 20.17 0.50
C SER A 275 0.83 20.44 0.90
N GLU A 276 0.06 21.08 0.04
CA GLU A 276 -1.37 21.34 0.23
C GLU A 276 -2.25 20.12 -0.07
N ASN A 277 -1.67 19.04 -0.64
CA ASN A 277 -2.36 17.79 -0.96
C ASN A 277 -1.58 16.58 -0.43
N LEU A 278 -1.48 16.46 0.90
CA LEU A 278 -0.93 15.25 1.53
C LEU A 278 -1.98 14.15 1.55
N VAL A 279 -1.66 13.00 0.98
CA VAL A 279 -2.53 11.83 0.90
C VAL A 279 -1.88 10.69 1.67
N ILE A 280 -2.48 10.30 2.79
CA ILE A 280 -1.94 9.25 3.65
C ILE A 280 -2.78 7.99 3.49
N ILE A 281 -2.14 6.91 3.07
CA ILE A 281 -2.76 5.60 2.82
C ILE A 281 -2.02 4.49 3.57
N GLY A 282 -2.51 3.27 3.45
CA GLY A 282 -1.89 2.09 4.06
C GLY A 282 -2.54 1.66 5.37
N GLY A 283 -2.20 0.44 5.80
CA GLY A 283 -2.79 -0.17 7.00
C GLY A 283 -2.32 0.49 8.30
N THR A 284 -1.07 0.89 8.39
CA THR A 284 -0.49 1.55 9.56
C THR A 284 -1.07 2.96 9.76
N ALA A 285 -1.48 3.63 8.69
CA ALA A 285 -2.16 4.93 8.77
C ALA A 285 -3.53 4.88 9.45
N MET A 286 -4.08 3.69 9.68
CA MET A 286 -5.36 3.50 10.40
C MET A 286 -5.21 3.54 11.92
N LEU A 287 -4.00 3.62 12.44
CA LEU A 287 -3.78 3.74 13.88
C LEU A 287 -4.44 5.01 14.42
N PRO A 288 -5.22 4.90 15.49
CA PRO A 288 -5.88 6.06 16.11
C PRO A 288 -4.87 7.14 16.50
N GLY A 289 -5.09 8.39 16.07
CA GLY A 289 -4.20 9.51 16.34
C GLY A 289 -2.99 9.64 15.42
N PHE A 290 -2.67 8.65 14.59
CA PHE A 290 -1.49 8.68 13.70
C PHE A 290 -1.43 9.93 12.83
N LEU A 291 -2.52 10.29 12.16
CA LEU A 291 -2.55 11.47 11.27
C LEU A 291 -2.31 12.79 12.03
N HIS A 292 -2.84 12.91 13.23
CA HIS A 292 -2.63 14.09 14.07
C HIS A 292 -1.18 14.18 14.52
N ARG A 293 -0.62 13.06 14.98
CA ARG A 293 0.79 12.99 15.40
C ARG A 293 1.72 13.30 14.22
N LEU A 294 1.47 12.73 13.05
CA LEU A 294 2.23 12.98 11.84
C LEU A 294 2.26 14.47 11.46
N LEU A 295 1.09 15.13 11.42
CA LEU A 295 1.01 16.56 11.12
C LEU A 295 1.71 17.44 12.17
N ALA A 296 1.60 17.09 13.45
CA ALA A 296 2.30 17.80 14.51
C ALA A 296 3.81 17.71 14.32
N GLU A 297 4.34 16.52 14.04
CA GLU A 297 5.76 16.31 13.80
C GLU A 297 6.26 17.03 12.54
N ILE A 298 5.52 16.97 11.43
CA ILE A 298 5.87 17.71 10.22
C ILE A 298 5.99 19.21 10.50
N ARG A 299 5.04 19.78 11.27
CA ARG A 299 5.07 21.21 11.66
C ARG A 299 6.23 21.57 12.55
N LEU A 300 6.65 20.67 13.44
CA LEU A 300 7.84 20.86 14.26
C LEU A 300 9.13 20.75 13.43
N LEU A 301 9.21 19.74 12.58
CA LEU A 301 10.40 19.50 11.76
C LEU A 301 10.65 20.58 10.72
N VAL A 302 9.60 21.15 10.12
CA VAL A 302 9.75 22.21 9.09
C VAL A 302 10.40 23.48 9.62
N GLU A 303 10.34 23.72 10.93
CA GLU A 303 11.03 24.87 11.57
C GLU A 303 12.52 24.61 11.82
N LYS A 304 12.99 23.36 11.69
CA LYS A 304 14.44 23.07 11.79
C LYS A 304 15.20 23.72 10.63
N PRO A 305 16.45 24.17 10.85
CA PRO A 305 17.25 24.86 9.80
C PRO A 305 17.32 24.10 8.48
N LYS A 306 17.45 22.78 8.53
CA LYS A 306 17.49 21.87 7.35
C LYS A 306 16.32 22.10 6.39
N TYR A 307 15.12 22.27 6.92
CA TYR A 307 13.90 22.39 6.10
C TYR A 307 13.44 23.84 5.95
N ARG A 308 13.57 24.66 6.98
CA ARG A 308 13.15 26.06 6.96
C ARG A 308 13.81 26.85 5.83
N ASP A 309 15.09 26.59 5.58
CA ASP A 309 15.86 27.29 4.56
C ASP A 309 15.62 26.70 3.14
N ALA A 310 15.21 25.42 3.06
CA ALA A 310 14.94 24.73 1.80
C ALA A 310 13.48 24.83 1.33
N LEU A 311 12.52 24.96 2.26
CA LEU A 311 11.09 24.95 1.99
C LEU A 311 10.47 26.33 2.30
N ALA A 312 10.00 27.02 1.27
CA ALA A 312 9.24 28.28 1.43
C ALA A 312 7.83 28.04 1.99
N THR A 313 7.27 26.84 1.79
CA THR A 313 5.93 26.49 2.26
C THR A 313 5.96 25.95 3.70
N LYS A 314 5.02 26.44 4.51
CA LYS A 314 4.80 25.98 5.89
C LYS A 314 3.36 25.42 6.05
N SER A 315 2.59 25.42 4.99
CA SER A 315 1.22 24.92 4.99
C SER A 315 1.20 23.48 4.53
N PHE A 316 0.73 22.60 5.41
CA PHE A 316 0.53 21.16 5.12
C PHE A 316 -0.95 20.85 5.34
N ARG A 317 -1.57 20.32 4.30
CA ARG A 317 -3.00 19.98 4.33
C ARG A 317 -3.20 18.52 3.97
N LEU A 318 -3.86 17.77 4.86
CA LEU A 318 -4.29 16.40 4.58
C LEU A 318 -5.50 16.41 3.64
N HIS A 319 -5.43 15.55 2.65
CA HIS A 319 -6.55 15.22 1.79
C HIS A 319 -7.17 13.91 2.28
N SER A 320 -8.43 13.98 2.70
CA SER A 320 -9.14 12.79 3.22
C SER A 320 -9.65 11.94 2.06
N PRO A 321 -9.19 10.70 1.93
CA PRO A 321 -9.69 9.79 0.90
C PRO A 321 -11.15 9.36 1.16
N PRO A 322 -11.91 9.02 0.11
CA PRO A 322 -13.29 8.56 0.23
C PRO A 322 -13.41 7.17 0.85
N ALA A 323 -12.32 6.41 0.86
CA ALA A 323 -12.23 5.09 1.48
C ALA A 323 -11.30 5.12 2.70
N LYS A 324 -11.34 4.05 3.50
CA LYS A 324 -10.36 3.86 4.59
C LYS A 324 -8.94 3.84 4.02
N PRO A 325 -7.93 4.37 4.73
CA PRO A 325 -6.55 4.45 4.24
C PRO A 325 -6.01 3.14 3.66
N ASN A 326 -6.33 2.00 4.26
CA ASN A 326 -5.90 0.69 3.79
C ASN A 326 -6.59 0.20 2.51
N CYS A 327 -7.69 0.83 2.09
CA CYS A 327 -8.46 0.45 0.90
C CYS A 327 -8.40 1.51 -0.22
N THR A 328 -7.77 2.65 0.02
CA THR A 328 -7.76 3.80 -0.92
C THR A 328 -7.11 3.44 -2.25
N ALA A 329 -5.94 2.80 -2.24
CA ALA A 329 -5.28 2.37 -3.47
C ALA A 329 -6.11 1.33 -4.23
N TRP A 330 -6.73 0.38 -3.51
CA TRP A 330 -7.62 -0.60 -4.11
C TRP A 330 -8.84 0.05 -4.79
N LEU A 331 -9.45 1.04 -4.14
CA LEU A 331 -10.57 1.81 -4.72
C LEU A 331 -10.16 2.52 -6.01
N GLY A 332 -8.98 3.16 -6.02
CA GLY A 332 -8.45 3.78 -7.24
C GLY A 332 -8.27 2.77 -8.37
N GLY A 333 -7.76 1.57 -8.06
CA GLY A 333 -7.66 0.47 -9.01
C GLY A 333 -9.02 -0.05 -9.49
N ALA A 334 -10.04 -0.05 -8.63
CA ALA A 334 -11.40 -0.43 -9.00
C ALA A 334 -12.05 0.60 -9.93
N ILE A 335 -11.83 1.89 -9.69
CA ILE A 335 -12.27 2.97 -10.60
C ILE A 335 -11.55 2.83 -11.95
N PHE A 336 -10.22 2.67 -11.95
CA PHE A 336 -9.42 2.56 -13.16
C PHE A 336 -9.81 1.32 -13.98
N GLY A 337 -10.00 0.19 -13.32
CA GLY A 337 -10.42 -1.05 -13.95
C GLY A 337 -11.83 -1.02 -14.54
N ALA A 338 -12.69 -0.09 -14.12
CA ALA A 338 -14.02 0.13 -14.67
C ALA A 338 -14.00 0.96 -15.98
N LEU A 339 -12.91 1.69 -16.25
CA LEU A 339 -12.70 2.47 -17.46
C LEU A 339 -12.19 1.55 -18.58
N GLN A 340 -13.09 0.89 -19.28
CA GLN A 340 -12.78 -0.18 -20.26
C GLN A 340 -11.80 0.27 -21.35
N ASP A 341 -11.93 1.49 -21.87
CA ASP A 341 -11.04 2.03 -22.91
C ASP A 341 -9.60 2.16 -22.40
N ILE A 342 -9.44 2.63 -21.17
CA ILE A 342 -8.12 2.77 -20.53
C ILE A 342 -7.57 1.39 -20.18
N LEU A 343 -8.39 0.54 -19.60
CA LEU A 343 -7.98 -0.82 -19.23
C LEU A 343 -7.52 -1.59 -20.49
N GLY A 344 -8.25 -1.48 -21.60
CA GLY A 344 -7.90 -2.11 -22.86
C GLY A 344 -6.57 -1.64 -23.44
N SER A 345 -6.31 -0.32 -23.40
CA SER A 345 -5.10 0.28 -23.98
C SER A 345 -3.86 0.16 -23.10
N ARG A 346 -4.03 -0.05 -21.78
CA ARG A 346 -2.91 -0.07 -20.81
C ARG A 346 -2.57 -1.46 -20.29
N SER A 347 -3.46 -2.44 -20.47
CA SER A 347 -3.23 -3.83 -20.05
C SER A 347 -2.27 -4.55 -21.00
N VAL A 348 -1.41 -5.38 -20.42
CA VAL A 348 -0.62 -6.35 -21.17
C VAL A 348 -1.51 -7.54 -21.52
N SER A 349 -1.70 -7.83 -22.81
CA SER A 349 -2.48 -8.98 -23.26
C SER A 349 -1.67 -10.28 -23.11
N ARG A 350 -2.38 -11.40 -22.98
CA ARG A 350 -1.77 -12.73 -22.98
C ARG A 350 -0.98 -13.00 -24.25
N ASP A 351 -1.48 -12.55 -25.39
CA ASP A 351 -0.81 -12.77 -26.69
C ASP A 351 0.49 -12.00 -26.79
N TYR A 352 0.52 -10.73 -26.35
CA TYR A 352 1.74 -9.96 -26.24
C TYR A 352 2.76 -10.65 -25.32
N TYR A 353 2.33 -11.09 -24.13
CA TYR A 353 3.20 -11.81 -23.21
C TYR A 353 3.73 -13.13 -23.77
N ASN A 354 2.91 -13.87 -24.53
CA ASN A 354 3.33 -15.12 -25.16
C ASN A 354 4.38 -14.89 -26.26
N GLN A 355 4.35 -13.75 -26.94
CA GLN A 355 5.31 -13.39 -27.98
C GLN A 355 6.62 -12.83 -27.39
N THR A 356 6.52 -11.98 -26.37
CA THR A 356 7.69 -11.24 -25.84
C THR A 356 8.34 -11.89 -24.62
N GLY A 357 7.56 -12.67 -23.85
CA GLY A 357 7.96 -13.25 -22.56
C GLY A 357 8.19 -12.22 -21.46
N ARG A 358 7.84 -10.94 -21.68
CA ARG A 358 8.11 -9.82 -20.77
C ARG A 358 6.87 -8.97 -20.56
N ILE A 359 6.87 -8.26 -19.42
CA ILE A 359 5.94 -7.17 -19.17
C ILE A 359 6.71 -5.85 -19.17
N PRO A 360 6.15 -4.79 -19.75
CA PRO A 360 6.76 -3.45 -19.67
C PRO A 360 6.84 -3.00 -18.21
N ASP A 361 7.95 -2.36 -17.87
CA ASP A 361 8.06 -1.66 -16.59
C ASP A 361 7.54 -0.24 -16.76
N TRP A 362 6.47 0.10 -16.03
CA TRP A 362 5.90 1.44 -16.07
C TRP A 362 6.87 2.52 -15.52
N CYS A 363 7.85 2.13 -14.70
CA CYS A 363 8.91 3.01 -14.21
C CYS A 363 10.01 3.24 -15.26
N CYS A 364 10.09 2.43 -16.30
CA CYS A 364 11.13 2.52 -17.31
C CYS A 364 10.66 3.36 -18.50
N LEU A 365 11.10 4.61 -18.54
CA LEU A 365 10.78 5.53 -19.64
C LEU A 365 11.30 5.05 -21.02
N SER A 366 12.28 4.15 -21.04
CA SER A 366 12.83 3.54 -22.26
C SER A 366 12.01 2.35 -22.79
N SER A 367 11.08 1.82 -21.99
CA SER A 367 10.17 0.77 -22.46
C SER A 367 8.94 1.44 -23.06
N PRO A 368 8.74 1.44 -24.37
CA PRO A 368 7.50 1.93 -24.96
C PRO A 368 6.34 1.14 -24.33
N PRO A 369 5.19 1.80 -24.06
CA PRO A 369 3.99 1.08 -23.69
C PRO A 369 3.76 0.00 -24.75
N PRO A 370 3.24 -1.21 -24.38
CA PRO A 370 2.92 -2.21 -25.36
C PRO A 370 2.10 -1.52 -26.45
N GLU A 371 2.57 -1.60 -27.69
CA GLU A 371 1.75 -1.16 -28.80
C GLU A 371 0.46 -1.95 -28.66
N SER A 372 -0.54 -1.31 -28.04
CA SER A 372 -1.89 -1.81 -28.17
C SER A 372 -2.05 -1.99 -29.65
N VAL A 373 -2.60 -3.13 -30.06
CA VAL A 373 -3.03 -3.35 -31.46
C VAL A 373 -4.03 -2.22 -31.73
N TYR A 374 -3.52 -1.04 -32.02
CA TYR A 374 -4.29 0.05 -32.57
C TYR A 374 -4.66 -0.46 -33.96
N ASP A 375 -5.92 -0.76 -34.09
CA ASP A 375 -6.58 -0.84 -35.38
C ASP A 375 -6.10 0.38 -36.19
N ALA A 376 -5.33 0.12 -37.25
CA ALA A 376 -4.64 1.13 -38.02
C ALA A 376 -5.66 2.15 -38.56
N GLY A 377 -5.95 3.21 -37.81
CA GLY A 377 -6.92 4.24 -38.20
C GLY A 377 -7.43 5.13 -37.06
N LYS A 378 -7.25 4.79 -35.79
CA LYS A 378 -7.72 5.65 -34.70
C LYS A 378 -6.59 6.45 -34.07
N THR A 379 -6.59 7.76 -34.27
CA THR A 379 -5.71 8.70 -33.57
C THR A 379 -5.96 8.63 -32.06
N PRO A 380 -4.89 8.52 -31.22
CA PRO A 380 -5.05 8.52 -29.77
C PRO A 380 -5.66 9.82 -29.28
N PRO A 381 -6.48 9.77 -28.18
CA PRO A 381 -7.09 10.96 -27.64
C PRO A 381 -6.06 12.02 -27.26
N PRO A 382 -6.38 13.33 -27.39
CA PRO A 382 -5.42 14.44 -27.20
C PRO A 382 -4.69 14.46 -25.84
N LEU A 383 -5.29 13.92 -24.80
CA LEU A 383 -4.70 13.80 -23.45
C LEU A 383 -3.48 12.86 -23.37
N MET A 384 -3.35 11.88 -24.29
CA MET A 384 -2.21 10.98 -24.31
C MET A 384 -0.95 11.58 -24.96
N LYS A 385 -1.09 12.57 -25.84
CA LYS A 385 0.06 13.23 -26.46
C LYS A 385 0.84 14.12 -25.50
N ARG A 386 0.18 14.69 -24.47
CA ARG A 386 0.83 15.55 -23.47
C ARG A 386 1.62 14.78 -22.40
N ALA A 387 1.22 13.55 -22.08
CA ALA A 387 1.89 12.75 -21.05
C ALA A 387 3.24 12.15 -21.51
N PHE A 388 3.55 12.15 -22.82
CA PHE A 388 4.73 11.47 -23.37
C PHE A 388 5.53 12.29 -24.40
N SER A 389 5.19 13.57 -24.67
CA SER A 389 6.05 14.42 -25.50
C SER A 389 7.03 15.15 -24.59
N THR A 390 8.21 14.58 -24.41
CA THR A 390 9.41 15.39 -24.14
C THR A 390 9.75 16.08 -25.43
N GLU A 391 9.27 17.29 -25.62
CA GLU A 391 9.91 18.21 -26.58
C GLU A 391 11.32 18.52 -26.06
N LYS A 392 12.28 18.38 -26.98
CA LYS A 392 13.70 18.69 -26.81
C LYS A 392 13.96 20.14 -26.40
#